data_bb7769f586aabb8526b0b4726140beb5
#
_entry.id   bb7769f586aabb8526b0b4726140beb5
#
_cell.length_a   1.000
_cell.length_b   1.000
_cell.length_c   1.000
_cell.angle_alpha   90.00
_cell.angle_beta   90.00
_cell.angle_gamma   90.00
#
_symmetry.space_group_name_H-M   'P 1'
#
loop_
_entity.id
_entity.type
_entity.pdbx_description
1 polymer ?
#
loop_
_entity_poly.entity_id
_entity_poly.type
_entity_poly.pdbx_seq_one_letter_code
_entity_poly.pdbx_strand_id
1 'polypeptide(L)'
;VEITGLLGGFPESDADWGAAALAYNTNNATRIVDNLVGDTVTSDDKTGAVDYILAQQAAGLTFGQMVDWAVTALDGMDHADLVWGATATQFDNRIEVSRYYSIEKAGSSTNLATLQQVLAGVTADVVTVATAKTAIDSLLNNAGRSINLADLNGSNGFRLDGISTSDDTGESVGSAGDMNGDEFDDLVIGAPHNFDDFYSGASFVVFGKATGFGATLPLSSLDGSNGFRLNGVAGGDAAGQAVGTAGDINGDGFDDLLISAAMSDVQGKDAGYTYVIFGKASGFSAR
;
A
#
# COMPACT_ATOMS: atom_id res chain seq x y z
N VAL A 1 4.85 -5.51 26.72
CA VAL A 1 3.75 -4.60 26.32
C VAL A 1 3.48 -4.66 24.80
N GLU A 2 4.38 -5.18 23.99
CA GLU A 2 4.26 -5.03 22.55
C GLU A 2 4.14 -6.35 21.77
N ILE A 3 4.30 -7.48 22.45
CA ILE A 3 4.17 -8.81 21.82
C ILE A 3 2.72 -9.08 21.39
N THR A 4 1.73 -8.63 22.16
CA THR A 4 0.30 -8.83 21.84
C THR A 4 -0.15 -8.08 20.57
N GLY A 5 0.38 -6.89 20.31
CA GLY A 5 0.12 -6.14 19.07
C GLY A 5 0.76 -6.78 17.83
N LEU A 6 1.94 -7.38 17.98
CA LEU A 6 2.69 -8.05 16.92
C LEU A 6 2.08 -9.40 16.50
N LEU A 7 1.36 -10.07 17.39
CA LEU A 7 0.66 -11.33 17.09
C LEU A 7 -0.67 -11.15 16.36
N GLY A 8 -1.04 -9.91 16.05
CA GLY A 8 -2.11 -9.50 15.16
C GLY A 8 -3.52 -10.03 15.45
N GLY A 9 -4.43 -9.11 15.74
CA GLY A 9 -5.85 -9.40 15.79
C GLY A 9 -6.40 -9.84 17.14
N PHE A 10 -5.68 -9.57 18.22
CA PHE A 10 -6.22 -9.74 19.57
C PHE A 10 -6.95 -8.48 20.03
N PRO A 11 -8.11 -8.60 20.73
CA PRO A 11 -8.79 -7.46 21.32
C PRO A 11 -7.89 -6.74 22.36
N GLU A 12 -8.00 -5.40 22.41
CA GLU A 12 -7.15 -4.55 23.23
C GLU A 12 -7.52 -4.54 24.74
N SER A 13 -8.64 -5.16 25.14
CA SER A 13 -9.09 -5.14 26.54
C SER A 13 -9.80 -6.42 26.99
N ASP A 14 -9.66 -6.76 28.27
CA ASP A 14 -10.37 -7.86 28.92
C ASP A 14 -11.91 -7.68 28.91
N ALA A 15 -12.40 -6.46 28.73
CA ALA A 15 -13.84 -6.16 28.70
C ALA A 15 -14.54 -6.74 27.46
N ASP A 16 -13.81 -6.86 26.33
CA ASP A 16 -14.34 -7.40 25.08
C ASP A 16 -14.53 -8.92 25.14
N TRP A 17 -13.97 -9.56 26.16
CA TRP A 17 -13.97 -11.01 26.35
C TRP A 17 -15.06 -11.50 27.31
N GLY A 18 -15.64 -10.60 28.12
CA GLY A 18 -16.40 -11.00 29.31
C GLY A 18 -17.84 -11.46 29.11
N ALA A 19 -18.57 -11.01 28.10
CA ALA A 19 -20.02 -11.17 28.02
C ALA A 19 -20.53 -12.14 26.94
N ALA A 20 -19.74 -12.46 25.93
CA ALA A 20 -20.13 -13.35 24.84
C ALA A 20 -19.42 -14.72 24.91
N ALA A 21 -19.15 -15.16 26.08
CA ALA A 21 -18.03 -16.02 26.43
C ALA A 21 -17.94 -17.40 25.75
N LEU A 22 -18.99 -18.15 25.50
CA LEU A 22 -18.83 -19.57 25.13
C LEU A 22 -18.55 -19.86 23.65
N ALA A 23 -19.21 -19.20 22.71
CA ALA A 23 -18.90 -19.39 21.28
C ALA A 23 -17.68 -18.57 20.84
N TYR A 24 -17.43 -17.49 21.53
CA TYR A 24 -16.32 -16.60 21.35
C TYR A 24 -14.99 -17.25 21.78
N ASN A 25 -15.02 -18.08 22.81
CA ASN A 25 -13.86 -18.67 23.46
C ASN A 25 -13.12 -19.64 22.54
N THR A 26 -13.81 -20.53 21.83
CA THR A 26 -13.16 -21.51 20.94
C THR A 26 -12.45 -20.81 19.78
N ASN A 27 -13.09 -19.82 19.15
CA ASN A 27 -12.47 -19.07 18.06
C ASN A 27 -11.22 -18.31 18.53
N ASN A 28 -11.25 -17.78 19.75
CA ASN A 28 -10.13 -17.02 20.29
C ASN A 28 -8.99 -17.90 20.75
N ALA A 29 -9.29 -19.03 21.39
CA ALA A 29 -8.28 -20.04 21.74
C ALA A 29 -7.60 -20.58 20.49
N THR A 30 -8.37 -20.88 19.42
CA THR A 30 -7.84 -21.29 18.13
C THR A 30 -6.92 -20.21 17.52
N ARG A 31 -7.35 -18.93 17.55
CA ARG A 31 -6.51 -17.83 17.06
C ARG A 31 -5.23 -17.64 17.86
N ILE A 32 -5.25 -17.81 19.18
CA ILE A 32 -4.04 -17.81 20.01
C ILE A 32 -3.08 -18.89 19.50
N VAL A 33 -3.57 -20.13 19.40
CA VAL A 33 -2.75 -21.27 18.96
C VAL A 33 -2.23 -21.03 17.55
N ASP A 34 -3.07 -20.68 16.59
CA ASP A 34 -2.65 -20.46 15.19
C ASP A 34 -1.62 -19.34 15.04
N ASN A 35 -1.76 -18.25 15.81
CA ASN A 35 -0.80 -17.15 15.77
C ASN A 35 0.54 -17.50 16.43
N LEU A 36 0.53 -18.33 17.46
CA LEU A 36 1.75 -18.75 18.15
C LEU A 36 2.49 -19.85 17.38
N VAL A 37 1.76 -20.87 16.94
CA VAL A 37 2.38 -22.09 16.39
C VAL A 37 2.36 -22.15 14.85
N GLY A 38 1.49 -21.39 14.18
CA GLY A 38 1.35 -21.43 12.71
C GLY A 38 1.10 -22.85 12.21
N ASP A 39 1.86 -23.27 11.20
CA ASP A 39 1.76 -24.60 10.58
C ASP A 39 2.86 -25.58 11.05
N THR A 40 3.52 -25.28 12.18
CA THR A 40 4.63 -26.09 12.69
C THR A 40 4.20 -27.39 13.37
N VAL A 41 2.94 -27.50 13.76
CA VAL A 41 2.37 -28.68 14.44
C VAL A 41 1.13 -29.20 13.71
N THR A 42 0.76 -30.45 14.01
CA THR A 42 -0.42 -31.09 13.40
C THR A 42 -1.73 -30.47 13.89
N SER A 43 -2.83 -30.70 13.19
CA SER A 43 -4.16 -30.26 13.61
C SER A 43 -4.59 -30.86 14.94
N ASP A 44 -4.16 -32.10 15.22
CA ASP A 44 -4.53 -32.79 16.47
C ASP A 44 -3.82 -32.17 17.68
N ASP A 45 -2.52 -31.82 17.50
CA ASP A 45 -1.74 -31.14 18.55
C ASP A 45 -2.26 -29.72 18.78
N LYS A 46 -2.65 -28.99 17.73
CA LYS A 46 -3.33 -27.70 17.86
C LYS A 46 -4.64 -27.82 18.64
N THR A 47 -5.44 -28.86 18.37
CA THR A 47 -6.68 -29.11 19.10
C THR A 47 -6.43 -29.30 20.57
N GLY A 48 -5.41 -30.10 20.94
CA GLY A 48 -5.00 -30.27 22.34
C GLY A 48 -4.60 -28.96 23.03
N ALA A 49 -3.88 -28.09 22.32
CA ALA A 49 -3.50 -26.76 22.82
C ALA A 49 -4.71 -25.85 23.00
N VAL A 50 -5.66 -25.85 22.05
CA VAL A 50 -6.93 -25.12 22.15
C VAL A 50 -7.75 -25.60 23.35
N ASP A 51 -7.91 -26.91 23.51
CA ASP A 51 -8.64 -27.49 24.65
C ASP A 51 -8.01 -27.11 26.00
N TYR A 52 -6.68 -27.10 26.06
CA TYR A 52 -5.98 -26.65 27.27
C TYR A 52 -6.25 -25.18 27.58
N ILE A 53 -6.17 -24.28 26.58
CA ILE A 53 -6.47 -22.85 26.74
C ILE A 53 -7.91 -22.66 27.22
N LEU A 54 -8.87 -23.39 26.65
CA LEU A 54 -10.28 -23.34 27.07
C LEU A 54 -10.47 -23.80 28.53
N ALA A 55 -9.74 -24.83 28.96
CA ALA A 55 -9.76 -25.28 30.34
C ALA A 55 -9.21 -24.24 31.32
N GLN A 56 -8.11 -23.55 30.94
CA GLN A 56 -7.55 -22.45 31.75
C GLN A 56 -8.50 -21.24 31.84
N GLN A 57 -9.19 -20.93 30.77
CA GLN A 57 -10.21 -19.88 30.77
C GLN A 57 -11.40 -20.25 31.67
N ALA A 58 -11.87 -21.49 31.60
CA ALA A 58 -12.90 -21.98 32.51
C ALA A 58 -12.49 -21.95 33.97
N ALA A 59 -11.20 -22.04 34.25
CA ALA A 59 -10.62 -21.87 35.57
C ALA A 59 -10.46 -20.40 36.01
N GLY A 60 -10.82 -19.44 35.16
CA GLY A 60 -10.88 -18.01 35.47
C GLY A 60 -9.63 -17.20 35.08
N LEU A 61 -8.72 -17.74 34.24
CA LEU A 61 -7.63 -16.94 33.69
C LEU A 61 -8.17 -15.92 32.70
N THR A 62 -7.65 -14.70 32.78
CA THR A 62 -7.88 -13.65 31.78
C THR A 62 -7.13 -13.97 30.48
N PHE A 63 -7.52 -13.35 29.38
CA PHE A 63 -6.85 -13.51 28.11
C PHE A 63 -5.36 -13.16 28.19
N GLY A 64 -5.01 -12.03 28.80
CA GLY A 64 -3.61 -11.64 29.00
C GLY A 64 -2.78 -12.70 29.73
N GLN A 65 -3.34 -13.31 30.78
CA GLN A 65 -2.70 -14.40 31.51
C GLN A 65 -2.53 -15.66 30.66
N MET A 66 -3.51 -15.97 29.79
CA MET A 66 -3.41 -17.12 28.88
C MET A 66 -2.32 -16.91 27.82
N VAL A 67 -2.21 -15.69 27.26
CA VAL A 67 -1.13 -15.34 26.33
C VAL A 67 0.23 -15.41 27.00
N ASP A 68 0.37 -14.81 28.20
CA ASP A 68 1.61 -14.83 28.98
C ASP A 68 2.05 -16.27 29.31
N TRP A 69 1.10 -17.11 29.72
CA TRP A 69 1.37 -18.53 29.92
C TRP A 69 1.85 -19.24 28.64
N ALA A 70 1.16 -19.03 27.51
CA ALA A 70 1.49 -19.69 26.23
C ALA A 70 2.88 -19.25 25.71
N VAL A 71 3.19 -17.95 25.85
CA VAL A 71 4.51 -17.39 25.53
C VAL A 71 5.59 -18.02 26.42
N THR A 72 5.36 -18.08 27.75
CA THR A 72 6.30 -18.66 28.70
C THR A 72 6.52 -20.16 28.47
N ALA A 73 5.45 -20.88 28.10
CA ALA A 73 5.54 -22.30 27.79
C ALA A 73 6.41 -22.57 26.55
N LEU A 74 6.29 -21.74 25.50
CA LEU A 74 7.11 -21.86 24.28
C LEU A 74 8.58 -21.45 24.55
N ASP A 75 8.81 -20.38 25.30
CA ASP A 75 10.15 -19.89 25.67
C ASP A 75 10.95 -20.93 26.50
N GLY A 76 10.26 -21.70 27.34
CA GLY A 76 10.87 -22.76 28.15
C GLY A 76 10.92 -24.14 27.50
N MET A 77 10.52 -24.29 26.26
CA MET A 77 10.38 -25.59 25.61
C MET A 77 11.71 -26.11 25.03
N ASP A 78 11.95 -27.41 25.14
CA ASP A 78 13.11 -28.04 24.49
C ASP A 78 12.93 -28.02 22.96
N HIS A 79 13.85 -27.37 22.25
CA HIS A 79 13.84 -27.30 20.79
C HIS A 79 14.05 -28.65 20.11
N ALA A 80 14.47 -29.67 20.85
CA ALA A 80 14.56 -31.04 20.39
C ALA A 80 13.26 -31.85 20.59
N ASP A 81 12.21 -31.23 21.18
CA ASP A 81 10.91 -31.88 21.32
C ASP A 81 10.34 -32.24 19.95
N LEU A 82 9.81 -33.46 19.81
CA LEU A 82 9.35 -34.00 18.52
C LEU A 82 8.05 -33.36 18.01
N VAL A 83 7.26 -32.77 18.91
CA VAL A 83 5.97 -32.15 18.56
C VAL A 83 6.10 -30.62 18.51
N TRP A 84 6.70 -30.04 19.53
CA TRP A 84 6.67 -28.58 19.75
C TRP A 84 8.03 -27.88 19.54
N GLY A 85 9.11 -28.64 19.34
CA GLY A 85 10.45 -28.04 19.21
C GLY A 85 10.58 -27.10 18.01
N ALA A 86 9.98 -27.45 16.88
CA ALA A 86 9.96 -26.55 15.71
C ALA A 86 9.15 -25.26 15.98
N THR A 87 8.09 -25.36 16.78
CA THR A 87 7.27 -24.21 17.20
C THR A 87 8.05 -23.29 18.14
N ALA A 88 8.75 -23.88 19.12
CA ALA A 88 9.61 -23.11 20.04
C ALA A 88 10.72 -22.38 19.26
N THR A 89 11.37 -23.07 18.33
CA THR A 89 12.39 -22.46 17.46
C THR A 89 11.82 -21.33 16.61
N GLN A 90 10.64 -21.49 16.01
CA GLN A 90 9.98 -20.44 15.25
C GLN A 90 9.62 -19.23 16.13
N PHE A 91 9.15 -19.48 17.36
CA PHE A 91 8.82 -18.43 18.32
C PHE A 91 10.05 -17.61 18.68
N ASP A 92 11.18 -18.25 19.01
CA ASP A 92 12.44 -17.57 19.31
C ASP A 92 12.94 -16.74 18.12
N ASN A 93 12.86 -17.29 16.91
CA ASN A 93 13.21 -16.59 15.68
C ASN A 93 12.35 -15.33 15.49
N ARG A 94 11.06 -15.39 15.79
CA ARG A 94 10.15 -14.23 15.71
C ARG A 94 10.47 -13.19 16.78
N ILE A 95 10.81 -13.62 18.00
CA ILE A 95 11.30 -12.72 19.06
C ILE A 95 12.59 -12.02 18.63
N GLU A 96 13.54 -12.76 18.05
CA GLU A 96 14.80 -12.19 17.57
C GLU A 96 14.55 -11.11 16.50
N VAL A 97 13.68 -11.35 15.52
CA VAL A 97 13.32 -10.36 14.49
C VAL A 97 12.61 -9.16 15.12
N SER A 98 11.71 -9.37 16.08
CA SER A 98 11.00 -8.28 16.77
C SER A 98 11.96 -7.41 17.58
N ARG A 99 12.93 -8.01 18.27
CA ARG A 99 13.98 -7.27 19.00
C ARG A 99 14.88 -6.50 18.05
N TYR A 100 15.26 -7.09 16.93
CA TYR A 100 16.03 -6.41 15.89
C TYR A 100 15.34 -5.13 15.46
N TYR A 101 14.04 -5.17 15.16
CA TYR A 101 13.26 -3.99 14.78
C TYR A 101 13.19 -2.97 15.92
N SER A 102 12.75 -3.38 17.09
CA SER A 102 12.38 -2.45 18.17
C SER A 102 13.57 -1.91 18.94
N ILE A 103 14.61 -2.70 19.14
CA ILE A 103 15.76 -2.36 20.00
C ILE A 103 16.97 -1.95 19.15
N GLU A 104 17.37 -2.78 18.18
CA GLU A 104 18.60 -2.55 17.42
C GLU A 104 18.42 -1.46 16.35
N LYS A 105 17.24 -1.37 15.75
CA LYS A 105 16.92 -0.39 14.70
C LYS A 105 16.10 0.80 15.19
N ALA A 106 15.66 0.82 16.45
CA ALA A 106 14.78 1.85 17.01
C ALA A 106 13.58 2.14 16.08
N GLY A 107 12.99 1.09 15.52
CA GLY A 107 11.91 1.20 14.53
C GLY A 107 10.69 1.87 15.13
N SER A 108 10.15 2.84 14.41
CA SER A 108 8.96 3.61 14.80
C SER A 108 7.86 3.59 13.73
N SER A 109 7.90 2.62 12.83
CA SER A 109 6.89 2.51 11.77
C SER A 109 5.50 2.29 12.36
N THR A 110 4.54 3.06 11.90
CA THR A 110 3.11 2.89 12.19
C THR A 110 2.45 1.83 11.30
N ASN A 111 3.17 1.30 10.32
CA ASN A 111 2.63 0.28 9.42
C ASN A 111 2.73 -1.12 10.05
N LEU A 112 1.84 -1.37 11.00
CA LEU A 112 1.73 -2.64 11.71
C LEU A 112 1.47 -3.82 10.76
N ALA A 113 0.66 -3.63 9.72
CA ALA A 113 0.33 -4.69 8.77
C ALA A 113 1.57 -5.20 8.01
N THR A 114 2.45 -4.31 7.58
CA THR A 114 3.70 -4.70 6.91
C THR A 114 4.64 -5.45 7.86
N LEU A 115 4.76 -5.00 9.11
CA LEU A 115 5.57 -5.70 10.11
C LEU A 115 5.02 -7.09 10.45
N GLN A 116 3.70 -7.22 10.51
CA GLN A 116 3.04 -8.51 10.69
C GLN A 116 3.32 -9.48 9.52
N GLN A 117 3.33 -8.98 8.28
CA GLN A 117 3.70 -9.80 7.11
C GLN A 117 5.16 -10.27 7.16
N VAL A 118 6.08 -9.42 7.58
CA VAL A 118 7.50 -9.81 7.78
C VAL A 118 7.60 -10.92 8.81
N LEU A 119 6.92 -10.78 9.96
CA LEU A 119 6.92 -11.80 11.02
C LEU A 119 6.23 -13.11 10.60
N ALA A 120 5.18 -13.04 9.79
CA ALA A 120 4.49 -14.22 9.26
C ALA A 120 5.41 -15.10 8.39
N GLY A 121 6.40 -14.49 7.73
CA GLY A 121 7.41 -15.23 6.95
C GLY A 121 8.52 -15.87 7.77
N VAL A 122 8.58 -15.63 9.09
CA VAL A 122 9.61 -16.20 9.97
C VAL A 122 9.18 -17.58 10.43
N THR A 123 10.00 -18.59 10.11
CA THR A 123 9.79 -20.02 10.45
C THR A 123 10.88 -20.51 11.42
N ALA A 124 10.90 -21.80 11.67
CA ALA A 124 11.99 -22.45 12.43
C ALA A 124 13.33 -22.44 11.67
N ASP A 125 13.36 -22.15 10.37
CA ASP A 125 14.59 -22.02 9.58
C ASP A 125 15.25 -20.67 9.85
N VAL A 126 16.49 -20.68 10.35
CA VAL A 126 17.30 -19.49 10.62
C VAL A 126 17.52 -18.57 9.41
N VAL A 127 17.44 -19.11 8.19
CA VAL A 127 17.53 -18.33 6.95
C VAL A 127 16.38 -17.32 6.85
N THR A 128 15.20 -17.66 7.37
CA THR A 128 14.04 -16.76 7.39
C THR A 128 14.23 -15.56 8.33
N VAL A 129 15.01 -15.70 9.39
CA VAL A 129 15.41 -14.61 10.30
C VAL A 129 16.25 -13.57 9.55
N ALA A 130 17.26 -14.01 8.82
CA ALA A 130 18.12 -13.12 8.01
C ALA A 130 17.32 -12.40 6.93
N THR A 131 16.40 -13.10 6.26
CA THR A 131 15.50 -12.54 5.24
C THR A 131 14.59 -11.48 5.86
N ALA A 132 13.99 -11.76 7.03
CA ALA A 132 13.12 -10.83 7.74
C ALA A 132 13.88 -9.58 8.20
N LYS A 133 15.10 -9.72 8.73
CA LYS A 133 15.95 -8.58 9.10
C LYS A 133 16.30 -7.70 7.90
N THR A 134 16.61 -8.30 6.76
CA THR A 134 16.85 -7.55 5.51
C THR A 134 15.61 -6.79 5.04
N ALA A 135 14.43 -7.39 5.15
CA ALA A 135 13.17 -6.72 4.86
C ALA A 135 12.93 -5.53 5.80
N ILE A 136 13.19 -5.71 7.11
CA ILE A 136 13.12 -4.62 8.10
C ILE A 136 14.10 -3.49 7.76
N ASP A 137 15.34 -3.80 7.43
CA ASP A 137 16.33 -2.79 7.02
C ASP A 137 15.87 -2.01 5.79
N SER A 138 15.26 -2.68 4.82
CA SER A 138 14.70 -2.06 3.63
C SER A 138 13.53 -1.13 3.98
N LEU A 139 12.62 -1.56 4.86
CA LEU A 139 11.50 -0.74 5.34
C LEU A 139 11.99 0.51 6.09
N LEU A 140 12.96 0.36 6.99
CA LEU A 140 13.50 1.46 7.80
C LEU A 140 14.37 2.41 6.97
N ASN A 141 15.13 1.88 6.01
CA ASN A 141 15.91 2.69 5.09
C ASN A 141 15.02 3.53 4.16
N ASN A 142 13.80 3.08 3.86
CA ASN A 142 12.80 3.85 3.11
C ASN A 142 12.02 4.85 3.98
N ALA A 143 11.95 4.65 5.29
CA ALA A 143 11.16 5.46 6.24
C ALA A 143 11.88 6.73 6.72
N GLY A 144 12.67 7.40 5.92
CA GLY A 144 13.33 8.66 6.27
C GLY A 144 14.43 9.12 5.32
N ARG A 145 14.64 8.43 4.23
CA ARG A 145 15.54 8.87 3.17
C ARG A 145 14.83 9.79 2.20
N SER A 146 15.51 10.87 1.83
CA SER A 146 15.21 11.54 0.56
C SER A 146 15.29 10.50 -0.55
N ILE A 147 14.21 10.29 -1.28
CA ILE A 147 14.22 9.45 -2.48
C ILE A 147 15.01 10.22 -3.53
N ASN A 148 16.13 9.65 -4.00
CA ASN A 148 16.76 10.17 -5.20
C ASN A 148 15.89 9.76 -6.39
N LEU A 149 15.45 10.73 -7.18
CA LEU A 149 14.59 10.48 -8.35
C LEU A 149 15.28 9.58 -9.41
N ALA A 150 16.60 9.48 -9.39
CA ALA A 150 17.33 8.55 -10.24
C ALA A 150 17.20 7.07 -9.81
N ASP A 151 16.76 6.82 -8.57
CA ASP A 151 16.63 5.48 -8.00
C ASP A 151 15.19 4.93 -8.11
N LEU A 152 14.30 5.62 -8.83
CA LEU A 152 12.94 5.16 -9.09
C LEU A 152 12.97 3.88 -9.93
N ASN A 153 12.25 2.84 -9.48
CA ASN A 153 12.34 1.50 -10.05
C ASN A 153 10.96 0.82 -10.30
N GLY A 154 9.86 1.58 -10.16
CA GLY A 154 8.49 1.09 -10.29
C GLY A 154 7.85 0.65 -8.98
N SER A 155 8.64 0.18 -8.00
CA SER A 155 8.12 -0.20 -6.68
C SER A 155 8.13 0.95 -5.67
N ASN A 156 9.06 1.90 -5.82
CA ASN A 156 9.21 3.08 -4.97
C ASN A 156 8.75 4.39 -5.64
N GLY A 157 8.25 4.31 -6.85
CA GLY A 157 7.81 5.40 -7.71
C GLY A 157 8.26 5.18 -9.14
N PHE A 158 7.82 6.03 -10.05
CA PHE A 158 8.17 5.96 -11.46
C PHE A 158 8.30 7.36 -12.08
N ARG A 159 8.91 7.43 -13.25
CA ARG A 159 9.08 8.66 -14.02
C ARG A 159 8.19 8.61 -15.27
N LEU A 160 7.58 9.73 -15.57
CA LEU A 160 6.88 9.98 -16.83
C LEU A 160 7.82 10.71 -17.78
N ASP A 161 7.99 10.18 -18.99
CA ASP A 161 8.85 10.80 -19.99
C ASP A 161 8.01 11.53 -21.03
N GLY A 162 8.30 12.83 -21.23
CA GLY A 162 7.71 13.68 -22.26
C GLY A 162 7.96 13.16 -23.68
N ILE A 163 7.30 13.77 -24.67
CA ILE A 163 7.33 13.29 -26.06
C ILE A 163 8.35 14.04 -26.90
N SER A 164 8.42 15.37 -26.76
CA SER A 164 9.23 16.21 -27.65
C SER A 164 10.11 17.16 -26.86
N THR A 165 11.16 17.67 -27.53
CA THR A 165 12.06 18.67 -26.96
C THR A 165 11.30 19.97 -26.72
N SER A 166 11.48 20.56 -25.53
CA SER A 166 10.88 21.84 -25.12
C SER A 166 9.35 21.85 -25.01
N ASP A 167 8.72 20.68 -24.85
CA ASP A 167 7.29 20.59 -24.56
C ASP A 167 6.95 21.11 -23.16
N ASP A 168 7.96 21.24 -22.28
CA ASP A 168 7.84 21.54 -20.85
C ASP A 168 6.83 20.63 -20.13
N THR A 169 6.85 19.32 -20.52
CA THR A 169 6.05 18.28 -19.88
C THR A 169 6.30 18.25 -18.38
N GLY A 170 5.24 18.39 -17.59
CA GLY A 170 5.30 18.45 -16.15
C GLY A 170 5.34 19.87 -15.58
N GLU A 171 5.16 20.92 -16.38
CA GLU A 171 4.98 22.29 -15.89
C GLU A 171 3.78 22.37 -14.97
N SER A 172 2.72 21.64 -15.26
CA SER A 172 1.60 21.39 -14.35
C SER A 172 1.37 19.90 -14.18
N VAL A 173 1.05 19.48 -12.96
CA VAL A 173 0.72 18.10 -12.61
C VAL A 173 -0.37 18.08 -11.55
N GLY A 174 -1.26 17.10 -11.62
CA GLY A 174 -2.35 16.96 -10.66
C GLY A 174 -2.97 15.58 -10.66
N SER A 175 -3.89 15.36 -9.74
CA SER A 175 -4.81 14.24 -9.80
C SER A 175 -5.89 14.56 -10.83
N ALA A 176 -6.28 13.57 -11.61
CA ALA A 176 -7.46 13.61 -12.46
C ALA A 176 -8.69 12.95 -11.79
N GLY A 177 -8.50 12.40 -10.55
CA GLY A 177 -9.50 11.55 -9.92
C GLY A 177 -9.61 10.20 -10.63
N ASP A 178 -10.69 9.49 -10.44
CA ASP A 178 -11.00 8.23 -11.14
C ASP A 178 -11.84 8.54 -12.40
N MET A 179 -11.14 8.95 -13.48
CA MET A 179 -11.81 9.33 -14.74
C MET A 179 -12.40 8.15 -15.49
N ASN A 180 -11.88 6.93 -15.26
CA ASN A 180 -12.28 5.75 -16.01
C ASN A 180 -13.18 4.78 -15.21
N GLY A 181 -13.38 5.01 -13.91
CA GLY A 181 -14.24 4.22 -13.02
C GLY A 181 -13.63 2.88 -12.60
N ASP A 182 -12.30 2.77 -12.54
CA ASP A 182 -11.60 1.53 -12.17
C ASP A 182 -11.17 1.47 -10.70
N GLU A 183 -11.59 2.47 -9.87
CA GLU A 183 -11.30 2.64 -8.45
C GLU A 183 -9.84 3.03 -8.16
N PHE A 184 -9.06 3.44 -9.17
CA PHE A 184 -7.72 3.99 -8.99
C PHE A 184 -7.69 5.45 -9.45
N ASP A 185 -7.08 6.31 -8.63
CA ASP A 185 -6.86 7.70 -9.02
C ASP A 185 -5.94 7.79 -10.23
N ASP A 186 -6.30 8.66 -11.17
CA ASP A 186 -5.57 8.95 -12.40
C ASP A 186 -4.70 10.20 -12.23
N LEU A 187 -3.66 10.32 -13.05
CA LEU A 187 -2.77 11.48 -13.08
C LEU A 187 -3.06 12.34 -14.33
N VAL A 188 -2.94 13.65 -14.17
CA VAL A 188 -2.89 14.58 -15.28
C VAL A 188 -1.60 15.37 -15.31
N ILE A 189 -1.00 15.52 -16.50
CA ILE A 189 0.28 16.19 -16.75
C ILE A 189 0.08 17.19 -17.88
N GLY A 190 0.42 18.45 -17.67
CA GLY A 190 0.42 19.50 -18.69
C GLY A 190 1.77 19.62 -19.38
N ALA A 191 1.71 19.98 -20.67
CA ALA A 191 2.82 20.29 -21.54
C ALA A 191 2.47 21.51 -22.41
N PRO A 192 2.41 22.70 -21.84
CA PRO A 192 1.83 23.90 -22.49
C PRO A 192 2.63 24.42 -23.67
N HIS A 193 3.91 24.09 -23.76
CA HIS A 193 4.79 24.52 -24.84
C HIS A 193 4.95 23.46 -25.93
N ASN A 194 3.99 22.55 -26.09
CA ASN A 194 4.03 21.55 -27.14
C ASN A 194 4.13 22.21 -28.53
N PHE A 195 5.20 21.87 -29.27
CA PHE A 195 5.55 22.52 -30.55
C PHE A 195 4.81 22.00 -31.77
N ASP A 196 4.02 20.91 -31.62
CA ASP A 196 3.36 20.27 -32.77
C ASP A 196 2.45 21.26 -33.54
N ASP A 197 1.88 22.27 -32.86
CA ASP A 197 1.04 23.32 -33.43
C ASP A 197 1.33 24.71 -32.81
N PHE A 198 2.54 25.21 -32.96
CA PHE A 198 2.92 26.57 -32.52
C PHE A 198 2.48 26.94 -31.09
N TYR A 199 2.84 26.11 -30.10
CA TYR A 199 2.48 26.34 -28.69
C TYR A 199 0.96 26.24 -28.42
N SER A 200 0.26 25.37 -29.10
CA SER A 200 -1.14 25.08 -28.78
C SER A 200 -1.27 24.42 -27.40
N GLY A 201 -0.21 23.75 -26.95
CA GLY A 201 -0.15 22.99 -25.70
C GLY A 201 -0.77 21.60 -25.81
N ALA A 202 -0.49 20.78 -24.82
CA ALA A 202 -1.06 19.45 -24.67
C ALA A 202 -1.22 19.10 -23.18
N SER A 203 -2.06 18.12 -22.90
CA SER A 203 -2.13 17.47 -21.60
C SER A 203 -2.22 15.96 -21.78
N PHE A 204 -1.78 15.22 -20.76
CA PHE A 204 -1.76 13.77 -20.76
C PHE A 204 -2.48 13.28 -19.53
N VAL A 205 -3.35 12.29 -19.68
CA VAL A 205 -3.94 11.54 -18.59
C VAL A 205 -3.31 10.16 -18.56
N VAL A 206 -2.88 9.71 -17.39
CA VAL A 206 -2.33 8.37 -17.17
C VAL A 206 -3.21 7.66 -16.16
N PHE A 207 -3.81 6.55 -16.59
CA PHE A 207 -4.71 5.78 -15.73
C PHE A 207 -3.95 5.04 -14.64
N GLY A 208 -4.50 5.11 -13.42
CA GLY A 208 -4.09 4.30 -12.29
C GLY A 208 -4.27 2.81 -12.56
N LYS A 209 -3.68 1.93 -11.77
CA LYS A 209 -3.88 0.48 -11.91
C LYS A 209 -3.29 -0.33 -10.76
N ALA A 210 -3.96 -1.44 -10.40
CA ALA A 210 -3.52 -2.36 -9.36
C ALA A 210 -2.15 -3.03 -9.63
N THR A 211 -1.78 -3.22 -10.89
CA THR A 211 -0.52 -3.89 -11.27
C THR A 211 0.73 -3.04 -11.07
N GLY A 212 0.55 -1.75 -10.72
CA GLY A 212 1.63 -0.78 -10.61
C GLY A 212 2.27 -0.41 -11.96
N PHE A 213 3.41 0.28 -11.90
CA PHE A 213 4.11 0.85 -13.05
C PHE A 213 5.54 0.33 -13.12
N GLY A 214 6.14 0.33 -14.30
CA GLY A 214 7.59 0.18 -14.46
C GLY A 214 8.34 1.43 -13.96
N ALA A 215 9.67 1.39 -13.92
CA ALA A 215 10.49 2.52 -13.51
C ALA A 215 10.26 3.80 -14.33
N THR A 216 9.87 3.65 -15.59
CA THR A 216 9.53 4.74 -16.52
C THR A 216 8.29 4.40 -17.32
N LEU A 217 7.48 5.42 -17.62
CA LEU A 217 6.36 5.37 -18.55
C LEU A 217 6.52 6.50 -19.58
N PRO A 218 6.87 6.18 -20.83
CA PRO A 218 6.86 7.19 -21.90
C PRO A 218 5.43 7.62 -22.21
N LEU A 219 5.14 8.93 -22.20
CA LEU A 219 3.81 9.44 -22.54
C LEU A 219 3.43 9.15 -24.01
N SER A 220 4.40 8.86 -24.87
CA SER A 220 4.16 8.36 -26.24
C SER A 220 3.56 6.95 -26.28
N SER A 221 3.57 6.21 -25.18
CA SER A 221 3.00 4.85 -25.08
C SER A 221 1.53 4.83 -24.68
N LEU A 222 0.92 5.99 -24.47
CA LEU A 222 -0.50 6.09 -24.15
C LEU A 222 -1.34 5.70 -25.38
N ASP A 223 -2.27 4.76 -25.19
CA ASP A 223 -3.01 4.09 -26.27
C ASP A 223 -4.55 4.14 -26.11
N GLY A 224 -5.04 4.86 -25.09
CA GLY A 224 -6.44 4.95 -24.71
C GLY A 224 -6.87 3.92 -23.67
N SER A 225 -6.12 2.84 -23.48
CA SER A 225 -6.38 1.84 -22.43
C SER A 225 -5.57 2.09 -21.15
N ASN A 226 -4.44 2.75 -21.27
CA ASN A 226 -3.53 3.08 -20.15
C ASN A 226 -3.48 4.60 -19.88
N GLY A 227 -4.26 5.39 -20.62
CA GLY A 227 -4.28 6.84 -20.60
C GLY A 227 -4.41 7.41 -22.02
N PHE A 228 -4.46 8.72 -22.12
CA PHE A 228 -4.68 9.41 -23.41
C PHE A 228 -4.05 10.81 -23.41
N ARG A 229 -3.91 11.38 -24.61
CA ARG A 229 -3.45 12.74 -24.85
C ARG A 229 -4.63 13.65 -25.21
N LEU A 230 -4.58 14.88 -24.74
CA LEU A 230 -5.46 16.00 -25.10
C LEU A 230 -4.60 17.07 -25.76
N ASN A 231 -4.97 17.45 -26.99
CA ASN A 231 -4.26 18.50 -27.75
C ASN A 231 -4.94 19.86 -27.56
N GLY A 232 -4.15 20.90 -27.41
CA GLY A 232 -4.63 22.27 -27.52
C GLY A 232 -5.23 22.53 -28.92
N VAL A 233 -6.04 23.59 -29.06
CA VAL A 233 -6.82 23.86 -30.25
C VAL A 233 -6.14 24.87 -31.19
N ALA A 234 -5.59 25.95 -30.64
CA ALA A 234 -5.00 27.00 -31.46
C ALA A 234 -3.56 27.30 -30.96
N GLY A 235 -2.72 27.68 -31.91
CA GLY A 235 -1.33 28.07 -31.62
C GLY A 235 -1.29 29.29 -30.70
N GLY A 236 -0.47 29.18 -29.66
CA GLY A 236 -0.31 30.21 -28.65
C GLY A 236 -1.24 30.09 -27.44
N ASP A 237 -2.23 29.19 -27.44
CA ASP A 237 -3.20 29.02 -26.36
C ASP A 237 -2.58 28.45 -25.08
N ALA A 238 -1.45 27.72 -25.20
CA ALA A 238 -0.73 27.08 -24.09
C ALA A 238 -1.65 26.19 -23.21
N ALA A 239 -2.48 25.36 -23.84
CA ALA A 239 -3.36 24.43 -23.14
C ALA A 239 -2.54 23.47 -22.27
N GLY A 240 -2.97 23.27 -21.00
CA GLY A 240 -2.22 22.47 -20.03
C GLY A 240 -1.28 23.29 -19.13
N GLN A 241 -1.36 24.62 -19.16
CA GLN A 241 -0.60 25.47 -18.22
C GLN A 241 -1.04 25.23 -16.76
N ALA A 242 -2.30 24.94 -16.52
CA ALA A 242 -2.80 24.42 -15.27
C ALA A 242 -3.78 23.26 -15.53
N VAL A 243 -3.67 22.21 -14.74
CA VAL A 243 -4.48 21.00 -14.84
C VAL A 243 -4.92 20.50 -13.47
N GLY A 244 -6.04 19.80 -13.40
CA GLY A 244 -6.51 19.19 -12.15
C GLY A 244 -7.90 18.59 -12.28
N THR A 245 -8.33 17.85 -11.28
CA THR A 245 -9.68 17.29 -11.20
C THR A 245 -10.72 18.38 -10.90
N ALA A 246 -11.92 18.21 -11.46
CA ALA A 246 -13.13 18.94 -11.10
C ALA A 246 -14.03 18.13 -10.13
N GLY A 247 -13.62 16.89 -9.79
CA GLY A 247 -14.52 15.91 -9.22
C GLY A 247 -15.63 15.53 -10.20
N ASP A 248 -16.59 14.75 -9.76
CA ASP A 248 -17.76 14.37 -10.56
C ASP A 248 -18.75 15.57 -10.66
N ILE A 249 -18.48 16.49 -11.60
CA ILE A 249 -19.26 17.74 -11.72
C ILE A 249 -20.63 17.51 -12.39
N ASN A 250 -20.78 16.43 -13.16
CA ASN A 250 -22.01 16.11 -13.87
C ASN A 250 -22.88 15.07 -13.17
N GLY A 251 -22.37 14.39 -12.13
CA GLY A 251 -23.08 13.40 -11.30
C GLY A 251 -23.20 12.02 -11.96
N ASP A 252 -22.30 11.65 -12.88
CA ASP A 252 -22.35 10.39 -13.61
C ASP A 252 -21.51 9.26 -12.98
N GLY A 253 -20.77 9.55 -11.89
CA GLY A 253 -19.96 8.61 -11.13
C GLY A 253 -18.52 8.49 -11.61
N PHE A 254 -18.08 9.34 -12.55
CA PHE A 254 -16.70 9.46 -13.00
C PHE A 254 -16.17 10.85 -12.64
N ASP A 255 -14.91 10.94 -12.23
CA ASP A 255 -14.30 12.24 -12.01
C ASP A 255 -14.02 12.95 -13.34
N ASP A 256 -14.16 14.27 -13.32
CA ASP A 256 -13.99 15.16 -14.45
C ASP A 256 -12.70 15.96 -14.36
N LEU A 257 -12.17 16.40 -15.49
CA LEU A 257 -10.87 17.04 -15.60
C LEU A 257 -11.00 18.51 -16.02
N LEU A 258 -10.16 19.37 -15.44
CA LEU A 258 -9.97 20.76 -15.84
C LEU A 258 -8.63 20.95 -16.53
N ILE A 259 -8.64 21.65 -17.69
CA ILE A 259 -7.43 22.06 -18.40
C ILE A 259 -7.56 23.53 -18.76
N SER A 260 -6.61 24.37 -18.32
CA SER A 260 -6.57 25.77 -18.69
C SER A 260 -5.86 26.00 -20.03
N ALA A 261 -6.33 26.98 -20.77
CA ALA A 261 -5.70 27.58 -21.93
C ALA A 261 -5.71 29.11 -21.74
N ALA A 262 -4.85 29.57 -20.82
CA ALA A 262 -4.92 30.91 -20.26
C ALA A 262 -4.53 32.02 -21.25
N MET A 263 -3.80 31.68 -22.33
CA MET A 263 -3.34 32.63 -23.35
C MET A 263 -4.22 32.65 -24.59
N SER A 264 -5.39 31.98 -24.55
CA SER A 264 -6.27 31.94 -25.75
C SER A 264 -6.87 33.30 -26.06
N ASP A 265 -6.89 33.62 -27.37
CA ASP A 265 -7.39 34.88 -27.94
C ASP A 265 -8.83 34.80 -28.43
N VAL A 266 -9.54 33.68 -28.26
CA VAL A 266 -10.88 33.43 -28.86
C VAL A 266 -11.91 34.51 -28.52
N GLN A 267 -11.87 35.07 -27.31
CA GLN A 267 -12.80 36.13 -26.87
C GLN A 267 -12.11 37.49 -26.72
N GLY A 268 -10.89 37.63 -27.20
CA GLY A 268 -10.07 38.83 -27.11
C GLY A 268 -8.65 38.43 -26.65
N LYS A 269 -7.71 39.34 -26.76
CA LYS A 269 -6.30 39.07 -26.46
C LYS A 269 -6.13 38.57 -25.05
N ASP A 270 -5.51 37.38 -24.90
CA ASP A 270 -5.21 36.72 -23.64
C ASP A 270 -6.46 36.59 -22.73
N ALA A 271 -7.66 36.44 -23.33
CA ALA A 271 -8.89 36.30 -22.53
C ALA A 271 -8.97 34.94 -21.80
N GLY A 272 -8.32 33.91 -22.34
CA GLY A 272 -8.24 32.58 -21.80
C GLY A 272 -9.57 31.82 -21.73
N TYR A 273 -9.48 30.52 -21.60
CA TYR A 273 -10.61 29.64 -21.26
C TYR A 273 -10.14 28.40 -20.52
N THR A 274 -11.08 27.64 -20.01
CA THR A 274 -10.84 26.36 -19.35
C THR A 274 -11.71 25.29 -19.99
N TYR A 275 -11.13 24.18 -20.35
CA TYR A 275 -11.85 22.99 -20.76
C TYR A 275 -12.26 22.18 -19.53
N VAL A 276 -13.48 21.62 -19.60
CA VAL A 276 -13.96 20.56 -18.72
C VAL A 276 -14.12 19.31 -19.56
N ILE A 277 -13.47 18.24 -19.20
CA ILE A 277 -13.52 16.95 -19.89
C ILE A 277 -14.17 15.94 -18.96
N PHE A 278 -15.32 15.41 -19.38
CA PHE A 278 -16.05 14.42 -18.59
C PHE A 278 -15.37 13.06 -18.61
N GLY A 279 -15.31 12.44 -17.42
CA GLY A 279 -14.91 11.07 -17.22
C GLY A 279 -15.89 10.08 -17.88
N LYS A 280 -15.50 8.84 -18.05
CA LYS A 280 -16.34 7.76 -18.61
C LYS A 280 -15.64 6.40 -18.54
N ALA A 281 -16.39 5.31 -18.43
CA ALA A 281 -15.85 3.95 -18.31
C ALA A 281 -14.98 3.48 -19.51
N SER A 282 -15.12 4.06 -20.69
CA SER A 282 -14.36 3.63 -21.86
C SER A 282 -14.48 4.62 -23.03
N GLY A 283 -13.75 4.35 -24.11
CA GLY A 283 -13.80 5.16 -25.34
C GLY A 283 -12.88 6.37 -25.31
N PHE A 284 -11.86 6.35 -24.47
CA PHE A 284 -10.71 7.21 -24.63
C PHE A 284 -9.85 6.72 -25.80
N SER A 285 -9.26 7.62 -26.53
CA SER A 285 -8.38 7.27 -27.65
C SER A 285 -7.00 7.87 -27.43
N ALA A 286 -5.98 7.27 -28.03
CA ALA A 286 -4.61 7.75 -27.93
C ALA A 286 -4.43 9.18 -28.47
N ARG A 287 -5.28 9.60 -29.43
CA ARG A 287 -5.36 10.93 -30.07
C ARG A 287 -6.80 11.26 -30.43
#